data_989cd966525a213e1f36407606969a5a
#
_entry.id   989cd966525a213e1f36407606969a5a
#
_cell.length_a   1.000
_cell.length_b   1.000
_cell.length_c   1.000
_cell.angle_alpha   90.00
_cell.angle_beta   90.00
_cell.angle_gamma   90.00
#
_symmetry.space_group_name_H-M   'P 1'
#
loop_
_entity.id
_entity.type
_entity.pdbx_description
1 polymer ?
#
loop_
_entity_poly.entity_id
_entity_poly.type
_entity_poly.pdbx_seq_one_letter_code
_entity_poly.pdbx_strand_id
1 'polypeptide(L)'
;SECKAEASPNNLVVEINDVKQKVFPLTVSVSGTPQNGCVIGNMTVNPEKITIKGSEPLVESIEKAVVKVDVTGRADSGTVQGNLVLYDSQGNIVDQSKLSNNLNTEKGIQVEIQMLNTKDVPITYQQPENLKENYICTGWTCEPQTIQVSGTKEMLDTISEIEIPTSEIDVSDATKKVEKKAKVEKTHKCTGDCK
;
A
#
# COMPACT_ATOMS: atom_id res chain seq x y z
N SER A 1 17.63 58.50 -41.61
CA SER A 1 16.53 57.82 -40.90
C SER A 1 17.03 57.25 -39.57
N GLU A 2 16.66 57.87 -38.49
CA GLU A 2 16.98 57.39 -37.13
C GLU A 2 15.88 56.38 -36.72
N CYS A 3 16.29 55.17 -36.38
CA CYS A 3 15.41 54.20 -35.75
C CYS A 3 15.43 54.49 -34.23
N LYS A 4 14.34 54.97 -33.68
CA LYS A 4 14.10 54.99 -32.26
C LYS A 4 13.43 53.67 -31.86
N ALA A 5 14.15 52.88 -31.06
CA ALA A 5 13.57 51.74 -30.36
C ALA A 5 13.19 52.19 -28.94
N GLU A 6 11.91 52.20 -28.61
CA GLU A 6 11.42 52.35 -27.24
C GLU A 6 11.12 50.95 -26.71
N ALA A 7 11.80 50.58 -25.62
CA ALA A 7 11.50 49.36 -24.91
C ALA A 7 10.38 49.62 -23.89
N SER A 8 9.29 48.90 -24.00
CA SER A 8 8.21 48.81 -22.99
C SER A 8 8.08 47.34 -22.56
N PRO A 9 8.08 47.05 -21.27
CA PRO A 9 7.78 47.88 -20.12
C PRO A 9 9.01 48.53 -19.50
N ASN A 10 8.81 49.73 -18.94
CA ASN A 10 9.85 50.49 -18.28
C ASN A 10 10.16 50.00 -16.83
N ASN A 11 9.44 49.01 -16.33
CA ASN A 11 9.59 48.49 -15.00
C ASN A 11 10.05 47.04 -15.05
N LEU A 12 11.25 46.77 -14.54
CA LEU A 12 11.72 45.43 -14.24
C LEU A 12 11.51 45.16 -12.75
N VAL A 13 10.66 44.19 -12.43
CA VAL A 13 10.47 43.72 -11.06
C VAL A 13 11.38 42.52 -10.85
N VAL A 14 12.31 42.64 -9.93
CA VAL A 14 13.20 41.56 -9.49
C VAL A 14 12.83 41.18 -8.09
N GLU A 15 12.39 39.97 -7.91
CA GLU A 15 12.06 39.38 -6.61
C GLU A 15 13.27 38.58 -6.11
N ILE A 16 13.74 38.93 -4.91
CA ILE A 16 14.88 38.25 -4.28
C ILE A 16 14.37 37.62 -2.99
N ASN A 17 14.58 36.31 -2.86
CA ASN A 17 14.22 35.54 -1.68
C ASN A 17 15.43 34.76 -1.17
N ASP A 18 15.43 34.49 0.15
CA ASP A 18 16.42 33.58 0.74
C ASP A 18 16.25 32.16 0.21
N VAL A 19 17.38 31.47 0.09
CA VAL A 19 17.42 30.06 -0.33
C VAL A 19 17.28 29.18 0.89
N LYS A 20 16.33 28.29 0.85
CA LYS A 20 16.07 27.28 1.88
C LYS A 20 16.17 25.86 1.33
N GLN A 21 16.54 24.94 2.20
CA GLN A 21 16.45 23.51 1.91
C GLN A 21 15.72 22.80 3.04
N LYS A 22 14.93 21.79 2.69
CA LYS A 22 14.15 20.99 3.64
C LYS A 22 14.14 19.52 3.20
N VAL A 23 14.20 18.63 4.17
CA VAL A 23 14.17 17.19 3.94
C VAL A 23 12.75 16.69 4.13
N PHE A 24 12.27 15.91 3.17
CA PHE A 24 10.95 15.28 3.21
C PHE A 24 11.07 13.77 3.13
N PRO A 25 10.34 13.01 3.97
CA PRO A 25 10.16 11.58 3.74
C PRO A 25 9.35 11.36 2.47
N LEU A 26 9.67 10.32 1.72
CA LEU A 26 8.92 9.93 0.53
C LEU A 26 7.83 8.91 0.90
N THR A 27 6.60 9.23 0.56
CA THR A 27 5.45 8.35 0.76
C THR A 27 4.96 7.83 -0.59
N VAL A 28 4.80 6.52 -0.73
CA VAL A 28 4.33 5.92 -1.97
C VAL A 28 2.81 6.00 -2.06
N SER A 29 2.31 6.47 -3.20
CA SER A 29 0.90 6.47 -3.57
C SER A 29 0.71 5.62 -4.83
N VAL A 30 -0.14 4.62 -4.73
CA VAL A 30 -0.39 3.67 -5.81
C VAL A 30 -1.65 4.06 -6.55
N SER A 31 -1.62 3.96 -7.88
CA SER A 31 -2.76 4.08 -8.78
C SER A 31 -2.89 2.83 -9.65
N GLY A 32 -4.07 2.65 -10.22
CA GLY A 32 -4.37 1.51 -11.08
C GLY A 32 -4.73 0.24 -10.29
N THR A 33 -5.02 -0.81 -11.04
CA THR A 33 -5.40 -2.12 -10.49
C THR A 33 -4.43 -3.19 -10.99
N PRO A 34 -3.81 -3.98 -10.10
CA PRO A 34 -3.00 -5.12 -10.49
C PRO A 34 -3.75 -6.10 -11.40
N GLN A 35 -3.04 -7.03 -12.00
CA GLN A 35 -3.64 -8.13 -12.74
C GLN A 35 -4.61 -8.90 -11.85
N ASN A 36 -5.69 -9.39 -12.44
CA ASN A 36 -6.67 -10.21 -11.71
C ASN A 36 -6.00 -11.41 -11.03
N GLY A 37 -6.32 -11.64 -9.77
CA GLY A 37 -5.68 -12.68 -8.96
C GLY A 37 -4.35 -12.25 -8.32
N CYS A 38 -3.98 -10.97 -8.43
CA CYS A 38 -2.78 -10.39 -7.79
C CYS A 38 -3.14 -9.23 -6.88
N VAL A 39 -2.39 -9.07 -5.80
CA VAL A 39 -2.48 -7.94 -4.87
C VAL A 39 -1.09 -7.44 -4.52
N ILE A 40 -1.00 -6.19 -4.11
CA ILE A 40 0.25 -5.61 -3.64
C ILE A 40 0.54 -6.12 -2.23
N GLY A 41 1.75 -6.63 -2.03
CA GLY A 41 2.32 -6.94 -0.72
C GLY A 41 3.08 -5.75 -0.14
N ASN A 42 4.36 -5.94 0.17
CA ASN A 42 5.22 -4.88 0.66
C ASN A 42 5.72 -3.97 -0.47
N MET A 43 5.96 -2.70 -0.13
CA MET A 43 6.60 -1.73 -1.01
C MET A 43 7.71 -1.03 -0.25
N THR A 44 8.84 -0.81 -0.91
CA THR A 44 9.95 0.00 -0.41
C THR A 44 10.31 1.06 -1.43
N VAL A 45 10.63 2.26 -0.96
CA VAL A 45 11.02 3.40 -1.79
C VAL A 45 12.49 3.74 -1.57
N ASN A 46 13.23 3.97 -2.65
CA ASN A 46 14.63 4.36 -2.59
C ASN A 46 14.88 5.58 -3.51
N PRO A 47 15.38 6.69 -2.95
CA PRO A 47 15.68 6.96 -1.55
C PRO A 47 14.43 7.08 -0.67
N GLU A 48 14.56 6.88 0.64
CA GLU A 48 13.44 7.04 1.59
C GLU A 48 13.10 8.51 1.88
N LYS A 49 14.06 9.40 1.62
CA LYS A 49 13.95 10.84 1.87
C LYS A 49 14.53 11.62 0.71
N ILE A 50 14.01 12.83 0.51
CA ILE A 50 14.48 13.77 -0.50
C ILE A 50 14.77 15.12 0.14
N THR A 51 15.85 15.77 -0.29
CA THR A 51 16.15 17.16 0.07
C THR A 51 15.71 18.07 -1.06
N ILE A 52 14.81 18.98 -0.78
CA ILE A 52 14.31 20.00 -1.72
C ILE A 52 14.94 21.34 -1.37
N LYS A 53 15.41 22.06 -2.40
CA LYS A 53 16.02 23.38 -2.30
C LYS A 53 15.33 24.34 -3.25
N GLY A 54 15.09 25.57 -2.79
CA GLY A 54 14.47 26.64 -3.57
C GLY A 54 14.33 27.91 -2.76
N SER A 55 13.51 28.87 -3.22
CA SER A 55 13.18 30.06 -2.43
C SER A 55 12.44 29.67 -1.15
N GLU A 56 12.72 30.35 -0.06
CA GLU A 56 12.14 30.03 1.25
C GLU A 56 10.62 29.93 1.23
N PRO A 57 9.84 30.89 0.65
CA PRO A 57 8.39 30.80 0.63
C PRO A 57 7.89 29.55 -0.12
N LEU A 58 8.58 29.15 -1.19
CA LEU A 58 8.18 28.00 -1.98
C LEU A 58 8.46 26.67 -1.24
N VAL A 59 9.66 26.56 -0.63
CA VAL A 59 10.03 25.38 0.16
C VAL A 59 9.14 25.22 1.40
N GLU A 60 8.78 26.36 2.07
CA GLU A 60 7.88 26.33 3.21
C GLU A 60 6.44 25.95 2.85
N SER A 61 6.00 26.24 1.63
CA SER A 61 4.67 25.85 1.17
C SER A 61 4.51 24.33 1.01
N ILE A 62 5.62 23.59 0.91
CA ILE A 62 5.58 22.14 0.73
C ILE A 62 5.26 21.45 2.05
N GLU A 63 4.16 20.72 2.09
CA GLU A 63 3.72 19.90 3.22
C GLU A 63 4.24 18.47 3.12
N LYS A 64 4.11 17.86 1.94
CA LYS A 64 4.49 16.45 1.74
C LYS A 64 5.05 16.16 0.35
N ALA A 65 5.93 15.16 0.29
CA ALA A 65 6.49 14.59 -0.93
C ALA A 65 5.93 13.18 -1.16
N VAL A 66 5.25 13.00 -2.28
CA VAL A 66 4.58 11.75 -2.63
C VAL A 66 5.20 11.17 -3.90
N VAL A 67 5.44 9.87 -3.87
CA VAL A 67 5.92 9.11 -5.03
C VAL A 67 4.74 8.35 -5.63
N LYS A 68 4.31 8.73 -6.82
CA LYS A 68 3.22 8.04 -7.53
C LYS A 68 3.76 6.91 -8.38
N VAL A 69 3.13 5.75 -8.26
CA VAL A 69 3.38 4.54 -9.06
C VAL A 69 2.07 4.01 -9.62
N ASP A 70 2.11 3.56 -10.87
CA ASP A 70 1.00 2.88 -11.52
C ASP A 70 1.29 1.37 -11.57
N VAL A 71 0.33 0.60 -11.06
CA VAL A 71 0.41 -0.87 -10.99
C VAL A 71 -0.60 -1.55 -11.91
N THR A 72 -1.20 -0.81 -12.84
CA THR A 72 -2.21 -1.34 -13.76
C THR A 72 -1.70 -2.58 -14.51
N GLY A 73 -2.41 -3.69 -14.36
CA GLY A 73 -2.11 -4.96 -15.01
C GLY A 73 -0.85 -5.66 -14.52
N ARG A 74 -0.24 -5.20 -13.42
CA ARG A 74 1.00 -5.78 -12.91
C ARG A 74 0.73 -7.11 -12.20
N ALA A 75 1.50 -8.13 -12.58
CA ALA A 75 1.46 -9.46 -11.99
C ALA A 75 2.73 -9.80 -11.21
N ASP A 76 3.87 -9.28 -11.65
CA ASP A 76 5.19 -9.67 -11.13
C ASP A 76 5.75 -8.63 -10.16
N SER A 77 6.43 -9.13 -9.14
CA SER A 77 7.27 -8.31 -8.25
C SER A 77 8.43 -7.67 -9.02
N GLY A 78 8.91 -6.54 -8.56
CA GLY A 78 10.06 -5.88 -9.14
C GLY A 78 10.08 -4.39 -8.88
N THR A 79 11.07 -3.71 -9.47
CA THR A 79 11.30 -2.29 -9.30
C THR A 79 10.62 -1.49 -10.40
N VAL A 80 9.97 -0.41 -10.02
CA VAL A 80 9.37 0.58 -10.92
C VAL A 80 9.90 1.97 -10.62
N GLN A 81 9.90 2.83 -11.63
CA GLN A 81 10.22 4.25 -11.46
C GLN A 81 9.02 4.98 -10.85
N GLY A 82 9.27 5.70 -9.75
CA GLY A 82 8.26 6.53 -9.11
C GLY A 82 8.32 7.98 -9.61
N ASN A 83 7.16 8.61 -9.71
CA ASN A 83 7.02 10.02 -10.06
C ASN A 83 6.84 10.86 -8.81
N LEU A 84 7.76 11.81 -8.56
CA LEU A 84 7.67 12.73 -7.44
C LEU A 84 6.58 13.78 -7.68
N VAL A 85 5.71 13.93 -6.71
CA VAL A 85 4.72 15.01 -6.65
C VAL A 85 4.78 15.66 -5.27
N LEU A 86 4.92 16.98 -5.25
CA LEU A 86 4.94 17.76 -4.04
C LEU A 86 3.56 18.39 -3.82
N TYR A 87 3.09 18.38 -2.59
CA TYR A 87 1.79 18.95 -2.22
C TYR A 87 1.95 19.98 -1.12
N ASP A 88 1.13 21.04 -1.20
CA ASP A 88 0.97 22.01 -0.11
C ASP A 88 0.00 21.48 0.98
N SER A 89 -0.20 22.27 2.02
CA SER A 89 -1.11 21.94 3.13
C SER A 89 -2.58 21.84 2.74
N GLN A 90 -2.97 22.38 1.58
CA GLN A 90 -4.33 22.34 1.03
C GLN A 90 -4.52 21.19 0.05
N GLY A 91 -3.45 20.45 -0.26
CA GLY A 91 -3.47 19.33 -1.19
C GLY A 91 -3.29 19.71 -2.66
N ASN A 92 -2.91 20.97 -2.94
CA ASN A 92 -2.57 21.39 -4.29
C ASN A 92 -1.16 20.95 -4.65
N ILE A 93 -0.92 20.72 -5.95
CA ILE A 93 0.40 20.36 -6.46
C ILE A 93 1.28 21.60 -6.50
N VAL A 94 2.47 21.48 -5.91
CA VAL A 94 3.49 22.54 -5.93
C VAL A 94 4.33 22.39 -7.20
N ASP A 95 4.49 23.47 -7.94
CA ASP A 95 5.32 23.50 -9.14
C ASP A 95 6.80 23.30 -8.79
N GLN A 96 7.40 22.28 -9.39
CA GLN A 96 8.80 21.91 -9.14
C GLN A 96 9.81 22.64 -10.05
N SER A 97 9.37 23.43 -11.03
CA SER A 97 10.23 24.07 -12.02
C SER A 97 11.27 25.04 -11.41
N LYS A 98 10.97 25.62 -10.26
CA LYS A 98 11.84 26.52 -9.49
C LYS A 98 12.49 25.86 -8.29
N LEU A 99 12.38 24.55 -8.17
CA LEU A 99 12.97 23.74 -7.12
C LEU A 99 14.08 22.86 -7.65
N SER A 100 15.05 22.56 -6.82
CA SER A 100 16.05 21.54 -7.07
C SER A 100 15.99 20.48 -5.96
N ASN A 101 16.50 19.31 -6.24
CA ASN A 101 16.54 18.19 -5.30
C ASN A 101 17.86 17.42 -5.43
N ASN A 102 18.08 16.51 -4.47
CA ASN A 102 19.29 15.68 -4.41
C ASN A 102 19.11 14.28 -5.03
N LEU A 103 18.08 14.06 -5.86
CA LEU A 103 17.90 12.77 -6.53
C LEU A 103 19.01 12.52 -7.55
N ASN A 104 19.40 11.26 -7.66
CA ASN A 104 20.27 10.82 -8.74
C ASN A 104 19.53 10.98 -10.08
N THR A 105 20.13 11.70 -11.03
CA THR A 105 19.50 12.02 -12.31
C THR A 105 19.28 10.79 -13.21
N GLU A 106 20.09 9.74 -13.04
CA GLU A 106 19.98 8.52 -13.83
C GLU A 106 18.99 7.51 -13.24
N LYS A 107 18.99 7.39 -11.90
CA LYS A 107 18.18 6.39 -11.19
C LYS A 107 16.81 6.93 -10.76
N GLY A 108 16.72 8.24 -10.50
CA GLY A 108 15.50 8.84 -9.98
C GLY A 108 15.03 8.22 -8.66
N ILE A 109 13.73 8.08 -8.50
CA ILE A 109 13.11 7.38 -7.36
C ILE A 109 12.70 5.98 -7.82
N GLN A 110 13.19 4.97 -7.15
CA GLN A 110 12.84 3.58 -7.41
C GLN A 110 11.92 3.05 -6.31
N VAL A 111 10.86 2.36 -6.71
CA VAL A 111 9.95 1.68 -5.79
C VAL A 111 9.98 0.20 -6.08
N GLU A 112 10.41 -0.58 -5.11
CA GLU A 112 10.33 -2.03 -5.16
C GLU A 112 8.95 -2.45 -4.69
N ILE A 113 8.26 -3.22 -5.53
CA ILE A 113 6.89 -3.67 -5.27
C ILE A 113 6.89 -5.19 -5.22
N GLN A 114 6.43 -5.73 -4.10
CA GLN A 114 6.12 -7.15 -3.97
C GLN A 114 4.70 -7.41 -4.47
N MET A 115 4.54 -8.31 -5.42
CA MET A 115 3.24 -8.80 -5.86
C MET A 115 2.96 -10.16 -5.24
N LEU A 116 1.75 -10.34 -4.75
CA LEU A 116 1.26 -11.59 -4.17
C LEU A 116 0.11 -12.12 -5.03
N ASN A 117 0.01 -13.44 -5.12
CA ASN A 117 -1.15 -14.10 -5.72
C ASN A 117 -2.28 -14.20 -4.71
N THR A 118 -3.50 -14.34 -5.19
CA THR A 118 -4.67 -14.60 -4.36
C THR A 118 -5.28 -15.96 -4.68
N LYS A 119 -5.90 -16.58 -3.69
CA LYS A 119 -6.62 -17.85 -3.82
C LYS A 119 -7.85 -17.81 -2.92
N ASP A 120 -8.98 -18.22 -3.46
CA ASP A 120 -10.18 -18.45 -2.65
C ASP A 120 -10.10 -19.86 -2.05
N VAL A 121 -10.21 -19.95 -0.74
CA VAL A 121 -10.16 -21.20 -0.02
C VAL A 121 -11.44 -21.40 0.79
N PRO A 122 -11.98 -22.63 0.85
CA PRO A 122 -13.15 -22.92 1.66
C PRO A 122 -12.84 -22.83 3.14
N ILE A 123 -13.85 -22.43 3.91
CA ILE A 123 -13.81 -22.49 5.36
C ILE A 123 -14.46 -23.81 5.79
N THR A 124 -13.74 -24.57 6.60
CA THR A 124 -14.22 -25.79 7.22
C THR A 124 -14.30 -25.63 8.72
N TYR A 125 -15.10 -26.45 9.36
CA TYR A 125 -15.29 -26.44 10.80
C TYR A 125 -15.06 -27.85 11.34
N GLN A 126 -14.21 -27.95 12.34
CA GLN A 126 -13.97 -29.23 13.01
C GLN A 126 -15.22 -29.63 13.82
N GLN A 127 -15.74 -30.83 13.56
CA GLN A 127 -16.92 -31.32 14.28
C GLN A 127 -16.62 -31.43 15.79
N PRO A 128 -17.47 -30.89 16.67
CA PRO A 128 -17.23 -30.98 18.10
C PRO A 128 -17.43 -32.42 18.60
N GLU A 129 -16.45 -32.92 19.34
CA GLU A 129 -16.48 -34.26 19.92
C GLU A 129 -17.15 -34.28 21.31
N ASN A 130 -17.07 -33.16 22.05
CA ASN A 130 -17.56 -33.04 23.42
C ASN A 130 -18.88 -32.27 23.46
N LEU A 131 -19.96 -32.94 23.10
CA LEU A 131 -21.34 -32.39 23.24
C LEU A 131 -21.96 -32.86 24.53
N LYS A 132 -22.98 -32.14 24.97
CA LYS A 132 -23.83 -32.54 26.12
C LYS A 132 -24.40 -33.93 25.85
N GLU A 133 -24.47 -34.73 26.93
CA GLU A 133 -25.05 -36.08 26.86
C GLU A 133 -26.43 -36.08 26.19
N ASN A 134 -26.66 -37.03 25.30
CA ASN A 134 -27.87 -37.18 24.47
C ASN A 134 -28.05 -36.13 23.36
N TYR A 135 -27.02 -35.37 23.02
CA TYR A 135 -27.05 -34.42 21.89
C TYR A 135 -25.99 -34.79 20.83
N ILE A 136 -26.32 -34.54 19.57
CA ILE A 136 -25.42 -34.72 18.42
C ILE A 136 -25.42 -33.47 17.60
N CYS A 137 -24.28 -33.18 16.96
CA CYS A 137 -24.19 -32.14 15.93
C CYS A 137 -24.73 -32.70 14.62
N THR A 138 -25.82 -32.16 14.13
CA THR A 138 -26.46 -32.63 12.89
C THR A 138 -25.94 -31.91 11.65
N GLY A 139 -25.15 -30.88 11.82
CA GLY A 139 -24.55 -30.12 10.73
C GLY A 139 -24.11 -28.73 11.17
N TRP A 140 -23.37 -28.06 10.32
CA TRP A 140 -22.94 -26.70 10.51
C TRP A 140 -22.98 -25.92 9.18
N THR A 141 -23.08 -24.63 9.25
CA THR A 141 -22.97 -23.72 8.11
C THR A 141 -22.11 -22.53 8.49
N CYS A 142 -21.31 -22.07 7.56
CA CYS A 142 -20.44 -20.90 7.72
C CYS A 142 -20.75 -19.86 6.64
N GLU A 143 -20.73 -18.60 7.00
CA GLU A 143 -20.89 -17.51 6.05
C GLU A 143 -19.84 -16.42 6.37
N PRO A 144 -18.98 -16.06 5.41
CA PRO A 144 -18.88 -16.63 4.06
C PRO A 144 -18.36 -18.09 4.03
N GLN A 145 -18.69 -18.82 2.97
CA GLN A 145 -18.21 -20.21 2.80
C GLN A 145 -16.75 -20.28 2.34
N THR A 146 -16.26 -19.21 1.72
CA THR A 146 -14.88 -19.08 1.22
C THR A 146 -14.31 -17.75 1.64
N ILE A 147 -13.00 -17.72 1.82
CA ILE A 147 -12.25 -16.47 2.00
C ILE A 147 -11.11 -16.39 1.00
N GLN A 148 -10.78 -15.18 0.60
CA GLN A 148 -9.62 -14.94 -0.24
C GLN A 148 -8.37 -14.80 0.64
N VAL A 149 -7.35 -15.60 0.36
CA VAL A 149 -6.03 -15.53 0.96
C VAL A 149 -5.02 -15.00 -0.05
N SER A 150 -4.01 -14.29 0.40
CA SER A 150 -2.93 -13.79 -0.44
C SER A 150 -1.58 -14.28 0.06
N GLY A 151 -0.68 -14.60 -0.87
CA GLY A 151 0.65 -15.08 -0.55
C GLY A 151 1.48 -15.35 -1.80
N THR A 152 2.68 -15.90 -1.61
CA THR A 152 3.44 -16.43 -2.74
C THR A 152 2.73 -17.66 -3.29
N LYS A 153 3.01 -17.99 -4.54
CA LYS A 153 2.39 -19.17 -5.17
C LYS A 153 2.67 -20.44 -4.38
N GLU A 154 3.90 -20.62 -3.92
CA GLU A 154 4.34 -21.76 -3.14
C GLU A 154 3.57 -21.89 -1.82
N MET A 155 3.31 -20.76 -1.14
CA MET A 155 2.50 -20.76 0.08
C MET A 155 1.04 -21.09 -0.21
N LEU A 156 0.46 -20.53 -1.26
CA LEU A 156 -0.94 -20.77 -1.62
C LEU A 156 -1.19 -22.21 -2.06
N ASP A 157 -0.19 -22.86 -2.68
CA ASP A 157 -0.28 -24.28 -3.08
C ASP A 157 -0.37 -25.22 -1.87
N THR A 158 0.11 -24.80 -0.70
CA THR A 158 0.02 -25.56 0.56
C THR A 158 -1.31 -25.39 1.30
N ILE A 159 -2.10 -24.38 0.94
CA ILE A 159 -3.36 -24.05 1.62
C ILE A 159 -4.53 -24.58 0.80
N SER A 160 -5.22 -25.61 1.28
CA SER A 160 -6.41 -26.18 0.65
C SER A 160 -7.72 -25.69 1.27
N GLU A 161 -7.71 -25.42 2.57
CA GLU A 161 -8.87 -24.99 3.34
C GLU A 161 -8.41 -24.21 4.59
N ILE A 162 -9.33 -23.51 5.22
CA ILE A 162 -9.13 -22.92 6.53
C ILE A 162 -10.09 -23.56 7.50
N GLU A 163 -9.55 -24.34 8.42
CA GLU A 163 -10.33 -25.02 9.44
C GLU A 163 -10.53 -24.10 10.66
N ILE A 164 -11.79 -23.92 11.05
CA ILE A 164 -12.14 -23.25 12.31
C ILE A 164 -12.09 -24.30 13.42
N PRO A 165 -11.19 -24.17 14.42
CA PRO A 165 -11.09 -25.14 15.48
C PRO A 165 -12.31 -25.06 16.41
N THR A 166 -12.65 -26.16 17.05
CA THR A 166 -13.78 -26.26 18.00
C THR A 166 -13.66 -25.29 19.17
N SER A 167 -12.45 -24.91 19.55
CA SER A 167 -12.17 -23.93 20.62
C SER A 167 -12.73 -22.53 20.35
N GLU A 168 -12.89 -22.16 19.09
CA GLU A 168 -13.47 -20.85 18.70
C GLU A 168 -14.98 -20.78 18.92
N ILE A 169 -15.65 -21.93 18.90
CA ILE A 169 -17.09 -22.04 19.09
C ILE A 169 -17.37 -23.14 20.11
N ASP A 170 -17.48 -22.76 21.39
CA ASP A 170 -17.85 -23.68 22.44
C ASP A 170 -19.34 -24.04 22.32
N VAL A 171 -19.60 -25.32 22.11
CA VAL A 171 -20.94 -25.92 22.01
C VAL A 171 -21.16 -27.04 23.00
N SER A 172 -20.26 -27.21 23.98
CA SER A 172 -20.32 -28.30 24.98
C SER A 172 -21.64 -28.39 25.77
N ASP A 173 -22.22 -27.22 26.08
CA ASP A 173 -23.52 -27.12 26.78
C ASP A 173 -24.69 -26.82 25.86
N ALA A 174 -24.49 -26.88 24.54
CA ALA A 174 -25.54 -26.52 23.60
C ALA A 174 -26.65 -27.57 23.54
N THR A 175 -27.88 -27.13 23.69
CA THR A 175 -29.12 -27.93 23.57
C THR A 175 -30.00 -27.51 22.40
N LYS A 176 -29.54 -26.52 21.62
CA LYS A 176 -30.23 -25.95 20.46
C LYS A 176 -29.22 -25.34 19.51
N LYS A 177 -29.67 -24.86 18.35
CA LYS A 177 -28.83 -24.14 17.38
C LYS A 177 -28.05 -23.00 18.05
N VAL A 178 -26.75 -22.96 17.81
CA VAL A 178 -25.86 -21.92 18.31
C VAL A 178 -25.33 -21.12 17.08
N GLU A 179 -25.39 -19.82 17.15
CA GLU A 179 -24.78 -18.90 16.17
C GLU A 179 -23.73 -18.06 16.89
N LYS A 180 -22.50 -18.13 16.42
CA LYS A 180 -21.39 -17.32 16.93
C LYS A 180 -20.54 -16.79 15.80
N LYS A 181 -19.90 -15.66 16.03
CA LYS A 181 -18.87 -15.13 15.12
C LYS A 181 -17.52 -15.71 15.53
N ALA A 182 -16.95 -16.53 14.68
CA ALA A 182 -15.60 -17.00 14.85
C ALA A 182 -14.61 -16.01 14.21
N LYS A 183 -13.50 -15.76 14.87
CA LYS A 183 -12.42 -14.96 14.34
C LYS A 183 -11.44 -15.89 13.63
N VAL A 184 -11.34 -15.75 12.32
CA VAL A 184 -10.30 -16.47 11.55
C VAL A 184 -9.00 -15.71 11.73
N GLU A 185 -8.13 -16.18 12.61
CA GLU A 185 -6.80 -15.60 12.76
C GLU A 185 -5.88 -16.09 11.64
N LYS A 186 -5.10 -15.16 11.11
CA LYS A 186 -4.03 -15.46 10.14
C LYS A 186 -2.86 -16.16 10.87
N THR A 187 -3.04 -17.37 11.31
CA THR A 187 -1.95 -18.17 11.87
C THR A 187 -1.27 -18.98 10.78
N HIS A 188 -0.53 -18.31 9.91
CA HIS A 188 0.61 -18.96 9.27
C HIS A 188 1.86 -18.56 10.04
N LYS A 189 2.34 -19.45 10.91
CA LYS A 189 3.72 -19.43 11.35
C LYS A 189 4.58 -19.59 10.11
N CYS A 190 5.23 -18.51 9.68
CA CYS A 190 6.38 -18.63 8.79
C CYS A 190 7.42 -19.49 9.52
N THR A 191 7.49 -20.79 9.24
CA THR A 191 8.63 -21.61 9.55
C THR A 191 9.66 -21.41 8.43
N GLY A 192 10.37 -20.31 8.49
CA GLY A 192 11.43 -19.95 7.56
C GLY A 192 12.03 -18.63 8.02
N ASP A 193 13.31 -18.62 8.32
CA ASP A 193 14.08 -17.46 8.73
C ASP A 193 13.83 -16.25 7.83
N CYS A 194 13.04 -15.29 8.31
CA CYS A 194 13.07 -13.94 7.81
C CYS A 194 14.32 -13.24 8.34
N LYS A 195 15.39 -13.22 7.51
CA LYS A 195 16.48 -12.27 7.68
C LYS A 195 16.19 -11.01 6.90
#